data_d5eee52e025ae239c22934170359646d
#
_entry.id   d5eee52e025ae239c22934170359646d
#
_cell.length_a   1.000
_cell.length_b   1.000
_cell.length_c   1.000
_cell.angle_alpha   90.00
_cell.angle_beta   90.00
_cell.angle_gamma   90.00
#
_symmetry.space_group_name_H-M   'P 1'
#
loop_
_entity.id
_entity.type
_entity.pdbx_description
1 polymer ?
#
loop_
_entity_poly.entity_id
_entity_poly.type
_entity_poly.pdbx_seq_one_letter_code
_entity_poly.pdbx_strand_id
1 'polypeptide(L)'
;RVIRKLKENSPLTIKANFLGAHGVPLEYRGKQGEFVDLVINEMIPLVVKENLADFIDVFCDTGFFTVEETDRMLFAGVKNGLIPKIHANELDYSGGIQVGVKYNALSVDHLECVGEEEIACLKASQTMPTILPGAAFFLNMPYSPARTMINAGLPIAMASDFNPGSSPSGNMQMVLTFACVNYKLTPQEALNATTINSAYAMGISETHGSIARGKQANFYITKDIPTIEYIPYYYGTNKVERVFLNGKEQ
;
A
#
# COMPACT_ATOMS: atom_id res chain seq x y z
N ARG A 1 -1.11 -19.59 3.58
CA ARG A 1 -0.34 -20.63 4.33
C ARG A 1 1.16 -20.36 4.28
N VAL A 2 1.74 -20.02 3.11
CA VAL A 2 3.18 -19.67 2.99
C VAL A 2 3.51 -18.45 3.86
N ILE A 3 2.72 -17.37 3.80
CA ILE A 3 2.93 -16.16 4.60
C ILE A 3 2.93 -16.47 6.11
N ARG A 4 2.07 -17.39 6.58
CA ARG A 4 2.08 -17.81 7.99
C ARG A 4 3.45 -18.41 8.39
N LYS A 5 4.01 -19.29 7.56
CA LYS A 5 5.35 -19.85 7.81
C LYS A 5 6.43 -18.76 7.79
N LEU A 6 6.29 -17.76 6.91
CA LEU A 6 7.22 -16.63 6.88
C LEU A 6 7.10 -15.78 8.14
N LYS A 7 5.89 -15.50 8.65
CA LYS A 7 5.68 -14.81 9.93
C LYS A 7 6.37 -15.50 11.11
N GLU A 8 6.39 -16.85 11.10
CA GLU A 8 6.98 -17.65 12.17
C GLU A 8 8.51 -17.73 12.09
N ASN A 9 9.09 -17.63 10.89
CA ASN A 9 10.50 -17.92 10.63
C ASN A 9 11.33 -16.70 10.18
N SER A 10 10.70 -15.51 10.02
CA SER A 10 11.38 -14.30 9.59
C SER A 10 11.47 -13.28 10.74
N PRO A 11 12.57 -12.54 10.87
CA PRO A 11 12.65 -11.41 11.79
C PRO A 11 11.84 -10.19 11.31
N LEU A 12 11.34 -10.22 10.07
CA LEU A 12 10.53 -9.13 9.50
C LEU A 12 9.11 -9.14 10.08
N THR A 13 8.54 -7.96 10.27
CA THR A 13 7.11 -7.81 10.54
C THR A 13 6.34 -7.99 9.24
N ILE A 14 5.54 -9.05 9.16
CA ILE A 14 4.80 -9.43 7.95
C ILE A 14 3.30 -9.32 8.22
N LYS A 15 2.58 -8.60 7.38
CA LYS A 15 1.12 -8.57 7.32
C LYS A 15 0.66 -9.33 6.07
N ALA A 16 -0.43 -10.06 6.19
CA ALA A 16 -1.00 -10.83 5.09
C ALA A 16 -2.22 -10.13 4.52
N ASN A 17 -2.23 -9.90 3.21
CA ASN A 17 -3.35 -9.33 2.50
C ASN A 17 -4.06 -10.42 1.67
N PHE A 18 -5.39 -10.53 1.80
CA PHE A 18 -6.21 -11.35 0.92
C PHE A 18 -6.64 -10.51 -0.29
N LEU A 19 -5.92 -10.68 -1.38
CA LEU A 19 -6.18 -10.03 -2.67
C LEU A 19 -6.76 -11.05 -3.66
N GLY A 20 -7.87 -11.71 -3.28
CA GLY A 20 -8.59 -12.65 -4.15
C GLY A 20 -9.25 -11.98 -5.35
N ALA A 21 -9.56 -10.70 -5.23
CA ALA A 21 -10.21 -9.88 -6.24
C ALA A 21 -9.24 -8.87 -6.89
N HIS A 22 -8.13 -9.36 -7.44
CA HIS A 22 -7.21 -8.56 -8.26
C HIS A 22 -7.58 -8.61 -9.75
N GLY A 23 -8.09 -9.75 -10.20
CA GLY A 23 -8.55 -9.96 -11.57
C GLY A 23 -9.45 -11.18 -11.65
N VAL A 24 -10.28 -11.21 -12.69
CA VAL A 24 -11.20 -12.35 -12.93
C VAL A 24 -10.44 -13.47 -13.63
N PRO A 25 -10.38 -14.69 -13.05
CA PRO A 25 -9.75 -15.83 -13.70
C PRO A 25 -10.39 -16.19 -15.04
N LEU A 26 -9.62 -16.84 -15.93
CA LEU A 26 -10.08 -17.18 -17.28
C LEU A 26 -11.37 -18.05 -17.25
N GLU A 27 -11.49 -18.92 -16.25
CA GLU A 27 -12.65 -19.81 -16.06
C GLU A 27 -13.94 -19.05 -15.77
N TYR A 28 -13.82 -17.82 -15.26
CA TYR A 28 -14.95 -16.92 -14.96
C TYR A 28 -15.12 -15.80 -15.99
N ARG A 29 -14.44 -15.87 -17.14
CA ARG A 29 -14.57 -14.85 -18.18
C ARG A 29 -16.03 -14.73 -18.64
N GLY A 30 -16.59 -13.53 -18.56
CA GLY A 30 -18.01 -13.27 -18.83
C GLY A 30 -18.98 -13.68 -17.70
N LYS A 31 -18.44 -14.10 -16.54
CA LYS A 31 -19.18 -14.54 -15.36
C LYS A 31 -18.62 -13.90 -14.08
N GLN A 32 -18.28 -12.62 -14.16
CA GLN A 32 -17.61 -11.91 -13.06
C GLN A 32 -18.43 -11.94 -11.77
N GLY A 33 -19.77 -11.82 -11.85
CA GLY A 33 -20.65 -11.94 -10.68
C GLY A 33 -20.57 -13.30 -9.99
N GLU A 34 -20.42 -14.41 -10.73
CA GLU A 34 -20.21 -15.74 -10.14
C GLU A 34 -18.87 -15.83 -9.41
N PHE A 35 -17.83 -15.16 -9.96
CA PHE A 35 -16.52 -15.10 -9.29
C PHE A 35 -16.58 -14.25 -8.01
N VAL A 36 -17.28 -13.12 -8.02
CA VAL A 36 -17.52 -12.31 -6.82
C VAL A 36 -18.25 -13.12 -5.76
N ASP A 37 -19.26 -13.90 -6.14
CA ASP A 37 -19.99 -14.80 -5.23
C ASP A 37 -19.07 -15.89 -4.65
N LEU A 38 -18.17 -16.46 -5.44
CA LEU A 38 -17.14 -17.39 -4.97
C LEU A 38 -16.22 -16.74 -3.94
N VAL A 39 -15.73 -15.53 -4.20
CA VAL A 39 -14.88 -14.77 -3.28
C VAL A 39 -15.61 -14.57 -1.94
N ILE A 40 -16.86 -14.13 -1.99
CA ILE A 40 -17.64 -13.80 -0.80
C ILE A 40 -18.06 -15.05 0.00
N ASN A 41 -18.57 -16.07 -0.70
CA ASN A 41 -19.23 -17.20 -0.03
C ASN A 41 -18.28 -18.33 0.33
N GLU A 42 -17.14 -18.45 -0.34
CA GLU A 42 -16.19 -19.55 -0.14
C GLU A 42 -14.80 -19.08 0.27
N MET A 43 -14.19 -18.14 -0.48
CA MET A 43 -12.79 -17.79 -0.24
C MET A 43 -12.60 -16.99 1.06
N ILE A 44 -13.38 -15.93 1.29
CA ILE A 44 -13.31 -15.12 2.52
C ILE A 44 -13.54 -15.99 3.77
N PRO A 45 -14.61 -16.81 3.86
CA PRO A 45 -14.81 -17.70 5.01
C PRO A 45 -13.65 -18.66 5.26
N LEU A 46 -13.04 -19.19 4.18
CA LEU A 46 -11.90 -20.11 4.30
C LEU A 46 -10.64 -19.40 4.82
N VAL A 47 -10.35 -18.21 4.29
CA VAL A 47 -9.23 -17.37 4.72
C VAL A 47 -9.34 -17.02 6.19
N VAL A 48 -10.53 -16.63 6.63
CA VAL A 48 -10.82 -16.27 8.03
C VAL A 48 -10.77 -17.50 8.94
N LYS A 49 -11.40 -18.60 8.56
CA LYS A 49 -11.38 -19.88 9.32
C LYS A 49 -9.97 -20.36 9.60
N GLU A 50 -9.07 -20.21 8.62
CA GLU A 50 -7.67 -20.62 8.75
C GLU A 50 -6.76 -19.49 9.31
N ASN A 51 -7.29 -18.32 9.60
CA ASN A 51 -6.51 -17.13 10.03
C ASN A 51 -5.32 -16.85 9.11
N LEU A 52 -5.60 -16.67 7.79
CA LEU A 52 -4.56 -16.52 6.77
C LEU A 52 -4.24 -15.08 6.41
N ALA A 53 -5.14 -14.14 6.69
CA ALA A 53 -4.97 -12.74 6.31
C ALA A 53 -5.33 -11.78 7.45
N ASP A 54 -4.64 -10.65 7.48
CA ASP A 54 -4.93 -9.49 8.32
C ASP A 54 -5.87 -8.52 7.59
N PHE A 55 -5.72 -8.45 6.26
CA PHE A 55 -6.42 -7.50 5.39
C PHE A 55 -7.25 -8.20 4.30
N ILE A 56 -8.28 -7.50 3.82
CA ILE A 56 -8.94 -7.77 2.53
C ILE A 56 -8.65 -6.61 1.59
N ASP A 57 -8.48 -6.93 0.31
CA ASP A 57 -8.15 -5.97 -0.74
C ASP A 57 -8.89 -6.31 -2.04
N VAL A 58 -9.28 -5.28 -2.79
CA VAL A 58 -9.97 -5.41 -4.07
C VAL A 58 -9.36 -4.42 -5.06
N PHE A 59 -9.19 -4.81 -6.29
CA PHE A 59 -8.82 -3.90 -7.37
C PHE A 59 -10.08 -3.29 -7.99
N CYS A 60 -10.45 -2.11 -7.51
CA CYS A 60 -11.61 -1.36 -7.95
C CYS A 60 -11.21 -0.35 -9.03
N ASP A 61 -11.29 -0.76 -10.28
CA ASP A 61 -10.96 0.13 -11.40
C ASP A 61 -11.65 -0.27 -12.70
N THR A 62 -11.60 0.60 -13.71
CA THR A 62 -12.14 0.35 -15.04
C THR A 62 -11.51 -0.90 -15.67
N GLY A 63 -12.35 -1.88 -16.01
CA GLY A 63 -11.92 -3.17 -16.56
C GLY A 63 -11.61 -4.25 -15.52
N PHE A 64 -11.70 -3.93 -14.22
CA PHE A 64 -11.54 -4.85 -13.09
C PHE A 64 -12.86 -4.98 -12.32
N PHE A 65 -12.89 -4.72 -11.02
CA PHE A 65 -14.12 -4.82 -10.23
C PHE A 65 -14.82 -3.46 -10.11
N THR A 66 -16.15 -3.46 -10.24
CA THR A 66 -16.97 -2.26 -10.10
C THR A 66 -17.08 -1.83 -8.65
N VAL A 67 -17.58 -0.60 -8.42
CA VAL A 67 -17.87 -0.08 -7.07
C VAL A 67 -18.85 -1.01 -6.33
N GLU A 68 -19.90 -1.49 -7.01
CA GLU A 68 -20.91 -2.37 -6.41
C GLU A 68 -20.34 -3.74 -6.03
N GLU A 69 -19.50 -4.32 -6.88
CA GLU A 69 -18.84 -5.59 -6.59
C GLU A 69 -17.83 -5.44 -5.45
N THR A 70 -17.07 -4.35 -5.47
CA THR A 70 -16.13 -3.98 -4.41
C THR A 70 -16.84 -3.77 -3.08
N ASP A 71 -17.95 -3.04 -3.08
CA ASP A 71 -18.81 -2.83 -1.90
C ASP A 71 -19.22 -4.14 -1.25
N ARG A 72 -19.70 -5.10 -2.06
CA ARG A 72 -20.09 -6.43 -1.59
C ARG A 72 -18.94 -7.21 -0.96
N MET A 73 -17.79 -7.20 -1.60
CA MET A 73 -16.60 -7.93 -1.13
C MET A 73 -16.00 -7.30 0.13
N LEU A 74 -15.85 -5.97 0.18
CA LEU A 74 -15.38 -5.27 1.38
C LEU A 74 -16.34 -5.45 2.55
N PHE A 75 -17.65 -5.35 2.31
CA PHE A 75 -18.66 -5.65 3.35
C PHE A 75 -18.48 -7.06 3.93
N ALA A 76 -18.33 -8.06 3.05
CA ALA A 76 -18.12 -9.45 3.49
C ALA A 76 -16.81 -9.61 4.28
N GLY A 77 -15.72 -8.98 3.85
CA GLY A 77 -14.43 -9.00 4.54
C GLY A 77 -14.52 -8.37 5.93
N VAL A 78 -15.05 -7.16 6.03
CA VAL A 78 -15.22 -6.42 7.30
C VAL A 78 -16.12 -7.19 8.27
N LYS A 79 -17.24 -7.72 7.78
CA LYS A 79 -18.14 -8.58 8.59
C LYS A 79 -17.44 -9.81 9.18
N ASN A 80 -16.40 -10.29 8.51
CA ASN A 80 -15.58 -11.42 8.93
C ASN A 80 -14.30 -11.00 9.68
N GLY A 81 -14.13 -9.72 10.03
CA GLY A 81 -13.03 -9.21 10.85
C GLY A 81 -11.76 -8.88 10.10
N LEU A 82 -11.76 -8.88 8.76
CA LEU A 82 -10.63 -8.41 7.96
C LEU A 82 -10.65 -6.88 7.87
N ILE A 83 -9.46 -6.28 7.92
CA ILE A 83 -9.30 -4.82 7.76
C ILE A 83 -9.24 -4.51 6.27
N PRO A 84 -10.07 -3.60 5.74
CA PRO A 84 -10.07 -3.31 4.31
C PRO A 84 -8.87 -2.45 3.89
N LYS A 85 -8.37 -2.74 2.70
CA LYS A 85 -7.49 -1.96 1.85
C LYS A 85 -8.07 -2.00 0.43
N ILE A 86 -7.59 -1.16 -0.46
CA ILE A 86 -8.11 -1.14 -1.82
C ILE A 86 -7.09 -0.58 -2.81
N HIS A 87 -6.93 -1.24 -3.97
CA HIS A 87 -6.33 -0.65 -5.16
C HIS A 87 -7.39 0.19 -5.85
N ALA A 88 -7.16 1.49 -6.01
CA ALA A 88 -8.19 2.40 -6.47
C ALA A 88 -7.62 3.54 -7.31
N ASN A 89 -8.38 3.94 -8.33
CA ASN A 89 -8.10 5.11 -9.15
C ASN A 89 -6.70 5.08 -9.78
N GLU A 90 -6.25 3.90 -10.16
CA GLU A 90 -4.99 3.69 -10.88
C GLU A 90 -5.15 4.05 -12.37
N LEU A 91 -6.23 3.57 -13.00
CA LEU A 91 -6.45 3.69 -14.43
C LEU A 91 -7.48 4.78 -14.79
N ASP A 92 -8.44 5.03 -13.90
CA ASP A 92 -9.53 5.99 -14.12
C ASP A 92 -10.08 6.51 -12.77
N TYR A 93 -10.99 7.47 -12.83
CA TYR A 93 -11.81 7.93 -11.69
C TYR A 93 -12.89 6.87 -11.40
N SER A 94 -12.48 5.77 -10.81
CA SER A 94 -13.28 4.54 -10.69
C SER A 94 -14.31 4.59 -9.55
N GLY A 95 -14.21 5.55 -8.62
CA GLY A 95 -15.02 5.56 -7.39
C GLY A 95 -14.49 4.64 -6.28
N GLY A 96 -13.35 3.99 -6.50
CA GLY A 96 -12.71 3.08 -5.56
C GLY A 96 -12.33 3.77 -4.25
N ILE A 97 -11.88 5.03 -4.29
CA ILE A 97 -11.55 5.81 -3.10
C ILE A 97 -12.77 5.96 -2.20
N GLN A 98 -13.92 6.33 -2.76
CA GLN A 98 -15.15 6.57 -2.03
C GLN A 98 -15.66 5.30 -1.35
N VAL A 99 -15.59 4.15 -2.02
CA VAL A 99 -15.98 2.87 -1.41
C VAL A 99 -14.98 2.42 -0.35
N GLY A 100 -13.68 2.66 -0.54
CA GLY A 100 -12.66 2.42 0.47
C GLY A 100 -12.91 3.23 1.74
N VAL A 101 -13.17 4.53 1.61
CA VAL A 101 -13.51 5.42 2.72
C VAL A 101 -14.78 5.00 3.43
N LYS A 102 -15.82 4.58 2.70
CA LYS A 102 -17.08 4.04 3.27
C LYS A 102 -16.83 2.90 4.26
N TYR A 103 -15.87 2.04 3.98
CA TYR A 103 -15.53 0.91 4.84
C TYR A 103 -14.38 1.20 5.82
N ASN A 104 -13.95 2.46 5.95
CA ASN A 104 -12.79 2.85 6.75
C ASN A 104 -11.54 2.04 6.38
N ALA A 105 -11.30 1.90 5.08
CA ALA A 105 -10.10 1.23 4.60
C ALA A 105 -8.85 1.84 5.24
N LEU A 106 -7.92 1.00 5.64
CA LEU A 106 -6.68 1.45 6.27
C LEU A 106 -5.82 2.27 5.29
N SER A 107 -5.82 1.84 4.01
CA SER A 107 -5.26 2.62 2.91
C SER A 107 -6.06 2.43 1.61
N VAL A 108 -5.92 3.41 0.73
CA VAL A 108 -6.23 3.33 -0.70
C VAL A 108 -4.93 3.51 -1.46
N ASP A 109 -4.66 2.59 -2.35
CA ASP A 109 -3.35 2.43 -2.97
C ASP A 109 -3.42 2.76 -4.47
N HIS A 110 -2.33 3.24 -5.09
CA HIS A 110 -2.12 3.78 -6.45
C HIS A 110 -2.44 5.26 -6.60
N LEU A 111 -3.68 5.65 -6.86
CA LEU A 111 -4.14 7.05 -6.84
C LEU A 111 -3.61 7.91 -7.99
N GLU A 112 -3.39 7.34 -9.17
CA GLU A 112 -2.98 8.09 -10.36
C GLU A 112 -4.09 9.09 -10.79
N CYS A 113 -5.36 8.71 -10.60
CA CYS A 113 -6.54 9.52 -10.93
C CYS A 113 -7.21 10.10 -9.68
N VAL A 114 -6.72 11.25 -9.21
CA VAL A 114 -7.25 11.95 -8.03
C VAL A 114 -7.52 13.41 -8.35
N GLY A 115 -8.75 13.85 -8.11
CA GLY A 115 -9.22 15.23 -8.25
C GLY A 115 -9.64 15.84 -6.90
N GLU A 116 -10.35 16.95 -6.98
CA GLU A 116 -10.80 17.69 -5.79
C GLU A 116 -11.81 16.88 -4.95
N GLU A 117 -12.68 16.10 -5.58
CA GLU A 117 -13.68 15.28 -4.91
C GLU A 117 -13.03 14.14 -4.10
N GLU A 118 -12.03 13.47 -4.68
CA GLU A 118 -11.26 12.39 -4.04
C GLU A 118 -10.45 12.95 -2.86
N ILE A 119 -9.82 14.12 -3.04
CA ILE A 119 -9.09 14.80 -1.96
C ILE A 119 -10.05 15.16 -0.82
N ALA A 120 -11.23 15.71 -1.13
CA ALA A 120 -12.22 16.05 -0.12
C ALA A 120 -12.72 14.81 0.63
N CYS A 121 -12.97 13.70 -0.08
CA CYS A 121 -13.36 12.43 0.49
C CYS A 121 -12.29 11.88 1.46
N LEU A 122 -11.02 11.86 1.02
CA LEU A 122 -9.90 11.40 1.84
C LEU A 122 -9.69 12.27 3.09
N LYS A 123 -9.81 13.59 2.96
CA LYS A 123 -9.69 14.53 4.11
C LYS A 123 -10.75 14.32 5.17
N ALA A 124 -11.93 13.86 4.81
CA ALA A 124 -13.01 13.55 5.73
C ALA A 124 -12.87 12.18 6.42
N SER A 125 -11.77 11.47 6.17
CA SER A 125 -11.55 10.10 6.63
C SER A 125 -10.24 9.93 7.40
N GLN A 126 -10.00 8.70 7.86
CA GLN A 126 -8.71 8.25 8.42
C GLN A 126 -7.96 7.31 7.44
N THR A 127 -8.48 7.14 6.23
CA THR A 127 -7.90 6.28 5.21
C THR A 127 -6.59 6.90 4.69
N MET A 128 -5.51 6.14 4.70
CA MET A 128 -4.19 6.61 4.25
C MET A 128 -4.08 6.52 2.73
N PRO A 129 -3.92 7.64 2.02
CA PRO A 129 -3.55 7.60 0.60
C PRO A 129 -2.12 7.06 0.45
N THR A 130 -1.96 6.03 -0.37
CA THR A 130 -0.67 5.36 -0.59
C THR A 130 -0.32 5.39 -2.07
N ILE A 131 0.79 5.99 -2.42
CA ILE A 131 1.29 6.04 -3.81
C ILE A 131 2.38 4.99 -4.06
N LEU A 132 2.46 4.51 -5.29
CA LEU A 132 3.34 3.42 -5.71
C LEU A 132 4.29 3.85 -6.84
N PRO A 133 5.31 4.68 -6.52
CA PRO A 133 6.16 5.31 -7.53
C PRO A 133 6.88 4.35 -8.48
N GLY A 134 7.18 3.12 -7.99
CA GLY A 134 7.83 2.09 -8.79
C GLY A 134 6.94 1.57 -9.91
N ALA A 135 5.66 1.36 -9.64
CA ALA A 135 4.67 0.89 -10.60
C ALA A 135 4.43 1.94 -11.70
N ALA A 136 4.10 3.18 -11.31
CA ALA A 136 3.88 4.26 -12.28
C ALA A 136 5.10 4.49 -13.18
N PHE A 137 6.32 4.42 -12.62
CA PHE A 137 7.55 4.53 -13.40
C PHE A 137 7.72 3.37 -14.39
N PHE A 138 7.59 2.13 -13.92
CA PHE A 138 7.85 0.94 -14.72
C PHE A 138 6.83 0.75 -15.85
N LEU A 139 5.57 1.07 -15.58
CA LEU A 139 4.47 1.00 -16.56
C LEU A 139 4.36 2.26 -17.44
N ASN A 140 5.20 3.27 -17.18
CA ASN A 140 5.15 4.56 -17.87
C ASN A 140 3.77 5.22 -17.79
N MET A 141 3.17 5.18 -16.61
CA MET A 141 1.86 5.78 -16.32
C MET A 141 2.00 7.23 -15.87
N PRO A 142 0.91 8.03 -15.92
CA PRO A 142 0.85 9.29 -15.19
C PRO A 142 1.17 9.08 -13.70
N TYR A 143 1.76 10.08 -13.08
CA TYR A 143 2.06 10.05 -11.65
C TYR A 143 0.89 10.62 -10.84
N SER A 144 0.58 9.98 -9.71
CA SER A 144 -0.42 10.47 -8.74
C SER A 144 -0.12 11.94 -8.37
N PRO A 145 -1.14 12.80 -8.18
CA PRO A 145 -0.95 14.22 -7.85
C PRO A 145 -0.55 14.44 -6.38
N ALA A 146 0.51 13.75 -5.93
CA ALA A 146 0.94 13.72 -4.53
C ALA A 146 1.21 15.10 -3.95
N ARG A 147 1.83 16.02 -4.72
CA ARG A 147 2.07 17.39 -4.27
C ARG A 147 0.74 18.12 -3.97
N THR A 148 -0.27 17.92 -4.81
CA THR A 148 -1.61 18.52 -4.61
C THR A 148 -2.27 17.95 -3.35
N MET A 149 -2.19 16.64 -3.14
CA MET A 149 -2.72 15.97 -1.93
C MET A 149 -2.03 16.48 -0.67
N ILE A 150 -0.69 16.59 -0.66
CA ILE A 150 0.07 17.11 0.49
C ILE A 150 -0.29 18.60 0.76
N ASN A 151 -0.37 19.41 -0.29
CA ASN A 151 -0.75 20.82 -0.14
C ASN A 151 -2.19 20.99 0.40
N ALA A 152 -3.06 20.03 0.14
CA ALA A 152 -4.39 19.94 0.73
C ALA A 152 -4.39 19.44 2.19
N GLY A 153 -3.22 19.06 2.74
CA GLY A 153 -3.06 18.61 4.12
C GLY A 153 -3.24 17.11 4.33
N LEU A 154 -3.23 16.30 3.24
CA LEU A 154 -3.25 14.84 3.36
C LEU A 154 -1.87 14.28 3.68
N PRO A 155 -1.74 13.35 4.62
CA PRO A 155 -0.55 12.52 4.74
C PRO A 155 -0.50 11.55 3.53
N ILE A 156 0.69 11.16 3.12
CA ILE A 156 0.87 10.18 2.04
C ILE A 156 1.80 9.07 2.52
N ALA A 157 1.41 7.82 2.31
CA ALA A 157 2.30 6.67 2.42
C ALA A 157 2.89 6.29 1.05
N MET A 158 4.00 5.56 1.06
CA MET A 158 4.64 5.03 -0.14
C MET A 158 5.12 3.61 0.07
N ALA A 159 4.99 2.77 -0.96
CA ALA A 159 5.51 1.41 -0.98
C ALA A 159 6.22 1.10 -2.30
N SER A 160 6.96 -0.01 -2.31
CA SER A 160 7.64 -0.48 -3.51
C SER A 160 6.70 -1.11 -4.53
N ASP A 161 5.58 -1.65 -4.05
CA ASP A 161 4.69 -2.52 -4.85
C ASP A 161 5.48 -3.64 -5.55
N PHE A 162 6.44 -4.24 -4.84
CA PHE A 162 7.34 -5.23 -5.43
C PHE A 162 6.57 -6.44 -5.96
N ASN A 163 6.50 -6.53 -7.27
CA ASN A 163 5.89 -7.66 -7.97
C ASN A 163 6.52 -7.80 -9.38
N PRO A 164 6.43 -8.99 -10.01
CA PRO A 164 7.05 -9.21 -11.32
C PRO A 164 6.32 -8.53 -12.49
N GLY A 165 5.07 -8.08 -12.31
CA GLY A 165 4.24 -7.51 -13.37
C GLY A 165 4.44 -6.01 -13.57
N SER A 166 4.42 -5.24 -12.50
CA SER A 166 4.35 -3.78 -12.55
C SER A 166 5.49 -3.07 -11.83
N SER A 167 6.20 -3.72 -10.89
CA SER A 167 7.26 -3.08 -10.11
C SER A 167 8.33 -4.10 -9.67
N PRO A 168 9.22 -4.57 -10.57
CA PRO A 168 10.19 -5.62 -10.25
C PRO A 168 11.40 -5.11 -9.44
N SER A 169 11.21 -4.14 -8.55
CA SER A 169 12.24 -3.57 -7.70
C SER A 169 11.76 -3.29 -6.29
N GLY A 170 12.42 -3.90 -5.28
CA GLY A 170 12.22 -3.59 -3.87
C GLY A 170 13.12 -2.44 -3.36
N ASN A 171 13.76 -1.67 -4.23
CA ASN A 171 14.70 -0.63 -3.84
C ASN A 171 13.99 0.64 -3.36
N MET A 172 13.76 0.75 -2.05
CA MET A 172 13.10 1.91 -1.44
C MET A 172 13.89 3.22 -1.58
N GLN A 173 15.22 3.19 -1.76
CA GLN A 173 16.00 4.40 -2.04
C GLN A 173 15.64 4.96 -3.43
N MET A 174 15.39 4.08 -4.41
CA MET A 174 14.92 4.49 -5.73
C MET A 174 13.49 5.04 -5.66
N VAL A 175 12.62 4.44 -4.84
CA VAL A 175 11.26 4.98 -4.58
C VAL A 175 11.34 6.40 -4.00
N LEU A 176 12.24 6.67 -3.05
CA LEU A 176 12.48 8.02 -2.53
C LEU A 176 12.93 9.00 -3.62
N THR A 177 13.77 8.54 -4.55
CA THR A 177 14.20 9.38 -5.70
C THR A 177 13.00 9.73 -6.60
N PHE A 178 12.19 8.75 -6.96
CA PHE A 178 10.97 8.98 -7.75
C PHE A 178 10.01 9.94 -7.05
N ALA A 179 9.83 9.79 -5.74
CA ALA A 179 9.01 10.69 -4.95
C ALA A 179 9.49 12.16 -5.04
N CYS A 180 10.78 12.38 -4.91
CA CYS A 180 11.34 13.73 -4.99
C CYS A 180 11.32 14.30 -6.42
N VAL A 181 11.70 13.50 -7.41
CA VAL A 181 11.85 13.96 -8.80
C VAL A 181 10.53 14.07 -9.53
N ASN A 182 9.69 13.03 -9.45
CA ASN A 182 8.46 12.94 -10.24
C ASN A 182 7.25 13.51 -9.50
N TYR A 183 7.12 13.19 -8.20
CA TYR A 183 5.96 13.61 -7.39
C TYR A 183 6.19 14.93 -6.64
N LYS A 184 7.39 15.52 -6.73
CA LYS A 184 7.77 16.81 -6.14
C LYS A 184 7.66 16.84 -4.61
N LEU A 185 7.90 15.72 -3.95
CA LEU A 185 8.02 15.66 -2.50
C LEU A 185 9.39 16.21 -2.07
N THR A 186 9.44 16.85 -0.91
CA THR A 186 10.72 17.10 -0.25
C THR A 186 11.29 15.78 0.27
N PRO A 187 12.62 15.65 0.45
CA PRO A 187 13.21 14.46 1.04
C PRO A 187 12.62 14.05 2.39
N GLN A 188 12.26 15.02 3.22
CA GLN A 188 11.64 14.80 4.53
C GLN A 188 10.23 14.23 4.39
N GLU A 189 9.41 14.77 3.47
CA GLU A 189 8.07 14.23 3.17
C GLU A 189 8.18 12.80 2.63
N ALA A 190 9.12 12.54 1.71
CA ALA A 190 9.35 11.22 1.15
C ALA A 190 9.77 10.19 2.23
N LEU A 191 10.65 10.59 3.17
CA LEU A 191 11.03 9.75 4.29
C LEU A 191 9.85 9.45 5.24
N ASN A 192 9.07 10.46 5.59
CA ASN A 192 7.86 10.24 6.40
C ASN A 192 6.87 9.30 5.68
N ALA A 193 6.73 9.46 4.37
CA ALA A 193 5.87 8.62 3.55
C ALA A 193 6.29 7.14 3.55
N THR A 194 7.62 6.86 3.57
CA THR A 194 8.15 5.48 3.60
C THR A 194 8.36 4.91 4.99
N THR A 195 8.11 5.67 6.04
CA THR A 195 8.33 5.25 7.43
C THR A 195 7.05 5.31 8.25
N ILE A 196 6.76 6.45 8.89
CA ILE A 196 5.64 6.56 9.83
C ILE A 196 4.28 6.40 9.14
N ASN A 197 4.10 6.98 7.94
CA ASN A 197 2.85 6.89 7.20
C ASN A 197 2.63 5.47 6.64
N SER A 198 3.69 4.82 6.11
CA SER A 198 3.62 3.42 5.69
C SER A 198 3.38 2.47 6.86
N ALA A 199 3.93 2.75 8.04
CA ALA A 199 3.61 1.98 9.25
C ALA A 199 2.12 2.11 9.62
N TYR A 200 1.52 3.29 9.43
CA TYR A 200 0.08 3.47 9.60
C TYR A 200 -0.70 2.64 8.57
N ALA A 201 -0.36 2.75 7.27
CA ALA A 201 -0.99 2.00 6.18
C ALA A 201 -0.89 0.47 6.34
N MET A 202 0.05 0.00 7.17
CA MET A 202 0.20 -1.42 7.55
C MET A 202 -0.46 -1.77 8.89
N GLY A 203 -1.05 -0.81 9.62
CA GLY A 203 -1.64 -1.02 10.94
C GLY A 203 -0.61 -1.36 12.03
N ILE A 204 0.60 -0.83 11.94
CA ILE A 204 1.70 -1.09 12.88
C ILE A 204 2.36 0.19 13.41
N SER A 205 1.75 1.35 13.24
CA SER A 205 2.33 2.66 13.63
C SER A 205 2.60 2.80 15.12
N GLU A 206 1.87 2.06 15.96
CA GLU A 206 2.12 2.02 17.40
C GLU A 206 3.52 1.46 17.75
N THR A 207 4.00 0.52 16.93
CA THR A 207 5.24 -0.21 17.19
C THR A 207 6.36 0.07 16.20
N HIS A 208 6.06 0.67 15.03
CA HIS A 208 7.02 0.88 13.93
C HIS A 208 6.95 2.31 13.37
N GLY A 209 7.79 2.60 12.40
CA GLY A 209 7.76 3.80 11.57
C GLY A 209 8.49 5.02 12.13
N SER A 210 8.98 4.98 13.38
CA SER A 210 9.81 6.04 13.94
C SER A 210 10.74 5.52 15.03
N ILE A 211 11.83 6.22 15.28
CA ILE A 211 12.76 5.94 16.39
C ILE A 211 12.22 6.64 17.65
N ALA A 212 11.49 5.88 18.47
CA ALA A 212 10.88 6.38 19.69
C ALA A 212 10.87 5.30 20.79
N ARG A 213 10.79 5.71 22.06
CA ARG A 213 10.68 4.78 23.19
C ARG A 213 9.41 3.94 23.06
N GLY A 214 9.52 2.64 23.30
CA GLY A 214 8.42 1.67 23.22
C GLY A 214 8.19 1.10 21.81
N LYS A 215 8.83 1.63 20.78
CA LYS A 215 8.78 1.06 19.43
C LYS A 215 9.86 0.01 19.20
N GLN A 216 9.63 -0.84 18.22
CA GLN A 216 10.58 -1.87 17.81
C GLN A 216 11.84 -1.23 17.23
N ALA A 217 13.00 -1.76 17.60
CA ALA A 217 14.28 -1.29 17.12
C ALA A 217 14.57 -1.85 15.70
N ASN A 218 13.75 -1.41 14.74
CA ASN A 218 13.89 -1.69 13.32
C ASN A 218 14.38 -0.43 12.62
N PHE A 219 15.66 -0.41 12.26
CA PHE A 219 16.29 0.75 11.62
C PHE A 219 17.50 0.30 10.80
N TYR A 220 17.98 1.17 9.95
CA TYR A 220 19.25 0.98 9.26
C TYR A 220 20.18 2.16 9.53
N ILE A 221 21.47 1.90 9.40
CA ILE A 221 22.53 2.91 9.41
C ILE A 221 23.05 3.04 7.98
N THR A 222 23.22 4.26 7.53
CA THR A 222 23.81 4.52 6.22
C THR A 222 25.33 4.56 6.32
N LYS A 223 26.01 4.36 5.19
CA LYS A 223 27.37 4.85 4.99
C LYS A 223 27.41 6.35 5.27
N ASP A 224 28.59 6.89 5.46
CA ASP A 224 28.74 8.34 5.67
C ASP A 224 28.12 9.12 4.50
N ILE A 225 27.18 10.00 4.84
CA ILE A 225 26.45 10.86 3.91
C ILE A 225 26.41 12.28 4.49
N PRO A 226 26.54 13.33 3.65
CA PRO A 226 26.59 14.70 4.16
C PRO A 226 25.30 15.18 4.80
N THR A 227 24.15 14.75 4.28
CA THR A 227 22.82 15.11 4.76
C THR A 227 21.81 14.03 4.37
N ILE A 228 20.59 14.09 4.94
CA ILE A 228 19.51 13.14 4.64
C ILE A 228 19.01 13.26 3.19
N GLU A 229 19.09 14.44 2.61
CA GLU A 229 18.74 14.72 1.21
C GLU A 229 19.65 13.98 0.22
N TYR A 230 20.82 13.56 0.68
CA TYR A 230 21.75 12.78 -0.16
C TYR A 230 21.19 11.40 -0.52
N ILE A 231 20.28 10.83 0.27
CA ILE A 231 19.67 9.52 0.02
C ILE A 231 18.89 9.51 -1.31
N PRO A 232 17.88 10.36 -1.54
CA PRO A 232 17.20 10.42 -2.84
C PRO A 232 18.04 11.04 -3.96
N TYR A 233 19.03 11.87 -3.65
CA TYR A 233 19.89 12.50 -4.64
C TYR A 233 20.82 11.50 -5.31
N TYR A 234 21.46 10.62 -4.54
CA TYR A 234 22.48 9.69 -5.06
C TYR A 234 21.86 8.31 -5.34
N TYR A 235 20.92 8.26 -6.26
CA TYR A 235 19.99 7.17 -6.50
C TYR A 235 20.59 5.85 -7.01
N GLY A 236 21.76 5.88 -7.66
CA GLY A 236 22.36 4.69 -8.29
C GLY A 236 23.11 3.76 -7.34
N THR A 237 23.24 4.10 -6.06
CA THR A 237 24.06 3.33 -5.11
C THR A 237 23.34 3.11 -3.79
N ASN A 238 23.32 1.87 -3.31
CA ASN A 238 22.80 1.56 -1.99
C ASN A 238 23.67 2.21 -0.89
N LYS A 239 23.05 3.06 -0.09
CA LYS A 239 23.70 3.76 1.04
C LYS A 239 23.46 3.07 2.39
N VAL A 240 22.67 2.01 2.44
CA VAL A 240 22.52 1.21 3.65
C VAL A 240 23.83 0.47 3.92
N GLU A 241 24.33 0.57 5.15
CA GLU A 241 25.52 -0.12 5.62
C GLU A 241 25.20 -1.23 6.59
N ARG A 242 24.32 -0.94 7.57
CA ARG A 242 23.93 -1.91 8.59
C ARG A 242 22.40 -1.88 8.78
N VAL A 243 21.81 -3.04 8.98
CA VAL A 243 20.37 -3.20 9.22
C VAL A 243 20.16 -3.83 10.58
N PHE A 244 19.20 -3.30 11.33
CA PHE A 244 18.79 -3.84 12.62
C PHE A 244 17.31 -4.20 12.58
N LEU A 245 16.98 -5.42 12.98
CA LEU A 245 15.62 -5.90 13.16
C LEU A 245 15.44 -6.41 14.58
N ASN A 246 14.45 -5.87 15.28
CA ASN A 246 14.19 -6.18 16.68
C ASN A 246 15.43 -5.97 17.57
N GLY A 247 16.23 -4.95 17.26
CA GLY A 247 17.46 -4.61 17.97
C GLY A 247 18.67 -5.50 17.66
N LYS A 248 18.54 -6.44 16.75
CA LYS A 248 19.63 -7.34 16.31
C LYS A 248 20.10 -6.96 14.91
N GLU A 249 21.41 -6.85 14.74
CA GLU A 249 22.04 -6.66 13.45
C GLU A 249 21.84 -7.90 12.56
N GLN A 250 21.60 -7.66 11.25
CA GLN A 250 21.33 -8.69 10.25
C GLN A 250 22.52 -8.93 9.33
#